data_cd19f45f13b9266827b35f49f3194b63
#
_entry.id   cd19f45f13b9266827b35f49f3194b63
#
_cell.length_a   1.000
_cell.length_b   1.000
_cell.length_c   1.000
_cell.angle_alpha   90.00
_cell.angle_beta   90.00
_cell.angle_gamma   90.00
#
_symmetry.space_group_name_H-M   'P 1'
#
loop_
_entity.id
_entity.type
_entity.pdbx_description
1 polymer ?
#
loop_
_entity_poly.entity_id
_entity_poly.type
_entity_poly.pdbx_seq_one_letter_code
_entity_poly.pdbx_strand_id
1 'polypeptide(L)'
;MILSVSVHEDLHALAVQHAVRRRGREFHIVESDGIGGRRALSWRSDGAFGSATVMTADGARVALEEARVLWWRRPRADQTVAAGATSAHERSLVNNDCRGALGGILAASFHGQWISPADATDRAADKVYQLAVARDAGFRVPRTLVSQSRDEVVAFTREVGRTIVKPVVGARGPSLWTRRIDSPETFPASSFEVCPATYQEYIEGRRHIRLNCFGEQMYAALIETHELDWRPDLDVPIRPWRVPHTLHRQVTTVLRRLGLRMGIIDLKLTPQGEPVWLEVNPQGQFLFLEPLTGEPLTEHFADFLTSAEEAEEGEEVPSADSERRDDLDAVTGTTGTGR
;
A
#
# COMPACT_ATOMS: atom_id res chain seq x y z
N MET A 1 -9.82 10.41 15.03
CA MET A 1 -8.72 11.04 14.28
C MET A 1 -8.08 10.05 13.31
N ILE A 2 -7.75 10.51 12.09
CA ILE A 2 -7.11 9.73 11.02
C ILE A 2 -5.67 10.22 10.85
N LEU A 3 -4.70 9.30 10.76
CA LEU A 3 -3.32 9.59 10.42
C LEU A 3 -2.95 9.06 9.05
N SER A 4 -2.12 9.78 8.30
CA SER A 4 -1.45 9.27 7.10
C SER A 4 0.05 9.32 7.30
N VAL A 5 0.75 8.22 7.06
CA VAL A 5 2.21 8.21 7.00
C VAL A 5 2.64 8.32 5.54
N SER A 6 3.26 9.43 5.19
CA SER A 6 3.68 9.72 3.83
C SER A 6 5.01 10.47 3.79
N VAL A 7 5.36 11.02 2.64
CA VAL A 7 6.51 11.89 2.43
C VAL A 7 6.08 13.34 2.38
N HIS A 8 7.05 14.24 2.52
CA HIS A 8 6.83 15.67 2.34
C HIS A 8 6.14 15.99 1.01
N GLU A 9 5.13 16.86 1.04
CA GLU A 9 4.38 17.32 -0.13
C GLU A 9 3.74 16.19 -0.99
N ASP A 10 3.35 15.06 -0.39
CA ASP A 10 2.57 14.05 -1.13
C ASP A 10 1.18 14.59 -1.49
N LEU A 11 0.99 14.91 -2.77
CA LEU A 11 -0.27 15.46 -3.28
C LEU A 11 -1.49 14.57 -2.99
N HIS A 12 -1.33 13.25 -2.95
CA HIS A 12 -2.43 12.34 -2.59
C HIS A 12 -2.82 12.50 -1.12
N ALA A 13 -1.82 12.56 -0.22
CA ALA A 13 -2.09 12.75 1.19
C ALA A 13 -2.76 14.11 1.45
N LEU A 14 -2.30 15.17 0.78
CA LEU A 14 -2.88 16.51 0.89
C LEU A 14 -4.30 16.58 0.34
N ALA A 15 -4.57 15.99 -0.83
CA ALA A 15 -5.91 15.97 -1.43
C ALA A 15 -6.90 15.20 -0.53
N VAL A 16 -6.51 14.03 -0.04
CA VAL A 16 -7.34 13.22 0.87
C VAL A 16 -7.54 13.92 2.22
N GLN A 17 -6.50 14.56 2.78
CA GLN A 17 -6.64 15.37 3.99
C GLN A 17 -7.69 16.47 3.81
N HIS A 18 -7.64 17.18 2.69
CA HIS A 18 -8.63 18.22 2.38
C HIS A 18 -10.05 17.64 2.31
N ALA A 19 -10.24 16.52 1.63
CA ALA A 19 -11.54 15.87 1.48
C ALA A 19 -12.10 15.35 2.82
N VAL A 20 -11.25 14.76 3.67
CA VAL A 20 -11.64 14.28 5.02
C VAL A 20 -11.98 15.46 5.94
N ARG A 21 -11.17 16.53 5.95
CA ARG A 21 -11.43 17.73 6.77
C ARG A 21 -12.73 18.44 6.36
N ARG A 22 -13.11 18.42 5.09
CA ARG A 22 -14.42 18.93 4.62
C ARG A 22 -15.61 18.14 5.19
N ARG A 23 -15.41 16.89 5.60
CA ARG A 23 -16.38 16.05 6.30
C ARG A 23 -16.42 16.30 7.81
N GLY A 24 -15.65 17.29 8.29
CA GLY A 24 -15.55 17.62 9.71
C GLY A 24 -14.74 16.62 10.53
N ARG A 25 -13.93 15.76 9.86
CA ARG A 25 -13.09 14.78 10.53
C ARG A 25 -11.64 15.26 10.63
N GLU A 26 -10.98 14.90 11.72
CA GLU A 26 -9.59 15.24 11.98
C GLU A 26 -8.65 14.32 11.21
N PHE A 27 -7.73 14.91 10.43
CA PHE A 27 -6.76 14.19 9.63
C PHE A 27 -5.40 14.87 9.69
N HIS A 28 -4.35 14.10 10.03
CA HIS A 28 -2.97 14.58 10.07
C HIS A 28 -2.04 13.74 9.19
N ILE A 29 -0.98 14.38 8.69
CA ILE A 29 0.07 13.73 7.89
C ILE A 29 1.34 13.67 8.74
N VAL A 30 1.90 12.48 8.85
CA VAL A 30 3.22 12.19 9.43
C VAL A 30 4.21 12.07 8.28
N GLU A 31 5.14 13.01 8.18
CA GLU A 31 6.19 13.02 7.16
C GLU A 31 7.33 12.09 7.58
N SER A 32 7.35 10.88 7.05
CA SER A 32 8.33 9.85 7.39
C SER A 32 9.76 10.20 6.99
N ASP A 33 9.94 11.03 5.97
CA ASP A 33 11.22 11.53 5.47
C ASP A 33 11.71 12.80 6.18
N GLY A 34 10.92 13.36 7.11
CA GLY A 34 11.24 14.54 7.91
C GLY A 34 11.67 14.24 9.36
N ILE A 35 11.64 12.98 9.80
CA ILE A 35 11.90 12.58 11.19
C ILE A 35 13.34 12.93 11.60
N GLY A 36 14.31 12.71 10.73
CA GLY A 36 15.72 13.04 10.98
C GLY A 36 16.05 14.54 11.06
N GLY A 37 15.06 15.41 11.00
CA GLY A 37 15.26 16.86 11.00
C GLY A 37 14.25 17.61 11.87
N ARG A 38 13.04 17.84 11.35
CA ARG A 38 12.05 18.73 11.96
C ARG A 38 10.88 18.02 12.63
N ARG A 39 10.69 16.72 12.38
CA ARG A 39 9.54 15.95 12.84
C ARG A 39 9.94 15.02 13.98
N ALA A 40 9.62 15.43 15.21
CA ALA A 40 9.94 14.63 16.38
C ALA A 40 8.93 13.48 16.54
N LEU A 41 9.45 12.34 16.95
CA LEU A 41 8.64 11.26 17.50
C LEU A 41 9.21 10.85 18.87
N SER A 42 8.36 10.37 19.76
CA SER A 42 8.74 9.98 21.11
C SER A 42 7.96 8.75 21.54
N TRP A 43 8.61 7.90 22.31
CA TRP A 43 7.99 6.76 22.98
C TRP A 43 8.65 6.52 24.34
N ARG A 44 7.86 6.12 25.34
CA ARG A 44 8.33 5.82 26.68
C ARG A 44 7.78 4.50 27.15
N SER A 45 8.63 3.63 27.69
CA SER A 45 8.26 2.32 28.23
C SER A 45 7.71 2.35 29.66
N ASP A 46 7.94 3.46 30.38
CA ASP A 46 7.53 3.64 31.79
C ASP A 46 6.20 4.38 31.93
N GLY A 47 5.56 4.72 30.80
CA GLY A 47 4.35 5.51 30.76
C GLY A 47 3.08 4.68 30.87
N ALA A 48 2.10 5.23 31.60
CA ALA A 48 0.71 4.94 31.33
C ALA A 48 0.36 5.32 29.89
N PHE A 49 -0.79 4.95 29.41
CA PHE A 49 -1.38 5.35 28.13
C PHE A 49 -1.00 6.83 27.79
N GLY A 50 -0.59 7.12 26.55
CA GLY A 50 -0.16 8.47 26.14
C GLY A 50 1.35 8.64 25.99
N SER A 51 2.09 7.55 26.01
CA SER A 51 3.56 7.59 25.93
C SER A 51 4.14 7.71 24.52
N ALA A 52 3.33 7.51 23.48
CA ALA A 52 3.76 7.59 22.09
C ALA A 52 3.19 8.85 21.40
N THR A 53 4.07 9.73 20.96
CA THR A 53 3.67 10.95 20.22
C THR A 53 4.45 11.13 18.94
N VAL A 54 3.81 11.73 17.95
CA VAL A 54 4.41 12.06 16.66
C VAL A 54 4.09 13.52 16.31
N MET A 55 5.06 14.20 15.71
CA MET A 55 4.85 15.55 15.17
C MET A 55 4.42 15.44 13.72
N THR A 56 3.30 16.08 13.38
CA THR A 56 2.67 16.05 12.07
C THR A 56 3.22 17.14 11.13
N ALA A 57 2.83 17.11 9.87
CA ALA A 57 3.28 18.07 8.85
C ALA A 57 2.90 19.51 9.18
N ASP A 58 1.75 19.75 9.81
CA ASP A 58 1.26 21.04 10.27
C ASP A 58 1.83 21.48 11.64
N GLY A 59 2.72 20.66 12.22
CA GLY A 59 3.42 20.98 13.48
C GLY A 59 2.64 20.59 14.74
N ALA A 60 1.49 19.96 14.64
CA ALA A 60 0.77 19.43 15.78
C ALA A 60 1.53 18.24 16.39
N ARG A 61 1.44 18.06 17.69
CA ARG A 61 1.90 16.85 18.38
C ARG A 61 0.69 16.00 18.71
N VAL A 62 0.67 14.82 18.18
CA VAL A 62 -0.46 13.86 18.26
C VAL A 62 -0.05 12.64 19.05
N ALA A 63 -0.90 12.21 19.99
CA ALA A 63 -0.77 10.91 20.66
C ALA A 63 -1.28 9.81 19.73
N LEU A 64 -0.49 8.73 19.59
CA LEU A 64 -0.84 7.65 18.66
C LEU A 64 -2.07 6.85 19.13
N GLU A 65 -2.33 6.83 20.43
CA GLU A 65 -3.49 6.17 21.01
C GLU A 65 -4.82 6.86 20.66
N GLU A 66 -4.80 8.13 20.29
CA GLU A 66 -5.99 8.88 19.85
C GLU A 66 -6.33 8.62 18.39
N ALA A 67 -5.40 8.03 17.64
CA ALA A 67 -5.62 7.70 16.24
C ALA A 67 -6.45 6.42 16.08
N ARG A 68 -7.52 6.48 15.29
CA ARG A 68 -8.42 5.35 14.98
C ARG A 68 -8.08 4.69 13.67
N VAL A 69 -7.58 5.47 12.68
CA VAL A 69 -7.21 4.97 11.35
C VAL A 69 -5.82 5.46 11.00
N LEU A 70 -4.99 4.58 10.46
CA LEU A 70 -3.67 4.90 9.94
C LEU A 70 -3.55 4.47 8.48
N TRP A 71 -3.46 5.46 7.59
CA TRP A 71 -3.20 5.23 6.19
C TRP A 71 -1.69 5.15 5.93
N TRP A 72 -1.18 3.91 5.70
CA TRP A 72 0.22 3.64 5.37
C TRP A 72 0.48 3.95 3.90
N ARG A 73 0.58 5.26 3.60
CA ARG A 73 0.51 5.76 2.23
C ARG A 73 1.82 5.61 1.46
N ARG A 74 2.90 6.20 1.92
CA ARG A 74 4.16 6.23 1.17
C ARG A 74 5.37 6.51 2.06
N PRO A 75 5.62 5.70 3.08
CA PRO A 75 6.76 5.91 3.96
C PRO A 75 8.06 5.73 3.18
N ARG A 76 9.04 6.57 3.48
CA ARG A 76 10.41 6.45 2.98
C ARG A 76 11.38 6.38 4.13
N ALA A 77 12.46 5.61 3.91
CA ALA A 77 13.57 5.56 4.85
C ALA A 77 14.51 6.75 4.68
N ASP A 78 14.67 7.25 3.44
CA ASP A 78 15.62 8.32 3.15
C ASP A 78 15.11 9.63 3.74
N GLN A 79 15.87 10.17 4.68
CA GLN A 79 15.57 11.44 5.34
C GLN A 79 15.95 12.62 4.44
N THR A 80 15.07 13.63 4.39
CA THR A 80 15.25 14.81 3.53
C THR A 80 16.38 15.69 4.06
N VAL A 81 16.62 15.67 5.39
CA VAL A 81 17.67 16.47 6.03
C VAL A 81 18.22 15.72 7.22
N ALA A 82 19.40 15.18 7.06
CA ALA A 82 20.28 14.98 8.20
C ALA A 82 21.22 16.19 8.26
N ALA A 83 20.76 17.30 8.83
CA ALA A 83 21.63 18.44 9.11
C ALA A 83 22.76 17.96 10.03
N GLY A 84 23.95 17.71 9.49
CA GLY A 84 25.09 17.15 10.21
C GLY A 84 25.54 15.77 9.77
N ALA A 85 24.72 14.98 9.08
CA ALA A 85 25.15 13.70 8.49
C ALA A 85 25.86 13.96 7.14
N THR A 86 27.17 14.05 7.17
CA THR A 86 28.00 14.40 6.02
C THR A 86 28.51 13.20 5.25
N SER A 87 28.73 12.08 5.94
CA SER A 87 29.21 10.84 5.36
C SER A 87 28.08 9.89 4.93
N ALA A 88 28.38 8.95 4.05
CA ALA A 88 27.44 7.90 3.67
C ALA A 88 27.03 7.00 4.85
N HIS A 89 27.96 6.79 5.81
CA HIS A 89 27.71 5.99 7.00
C HIS A 89 26.71 6.71 7.95
N GLU A 90 26.91 7.99 8.21
CA GLU A 90 26.01 8.81 9.05
C GLU A 90 24.60 8.88 8.43
N ARG A 91 24.50 9.09 7.11
CA ARG A 91 23.19 9.06 6.42
C ARG A 91 22.51 7.69 6.53
N SER A 92 23.27 6.59 6.40
CA SER A 92 22.73 5.25 6.57
C SER A 92 22.20 5.01 7.99
N LEU A 93 22.95 5.46 9.02
CA LEU A 93 22.51 5.39 10.43
C LEU A 93 21.21 6.13 10.62
N VAL A 94 21.15 7.42 10.23
CA VAL A 94 19.95 8.25 10.37
C VAL A 94 18.74 7.63 9.68
N ASN A 95 18.91 7.16 8.44
CA ASN A 95 17.83 6.53 7.68
C ASN A 95 17.31 5.25 8.36
N ASN A 96 18.20 4.42 8.85
CA ASN A 96 17.84 3.17 9.51
C ASN A 96 17.15 3.41 10.86
N ASP A 97 17.68 4.33 11.68
CA ASP A 97 17.14 4.62 12.99
C ASP A 97 15.78 5.33 12.91
N CYS A 98 15.62 6.30 12.01
CA CYS A 98 14.33 6.96 11.79
C CYS A 98 13.26 5.98 11.33
N ARG A 99 13.60 5.10 10.38
CA ARG A 99 12.68 4.05 9.90
C ARG A 99 12.34 3.06 10.99
N GLY A 100 13.34 2.58 11.72
CA GLY A 100 13.18 1.59 12.79
C GLY A 100 12.33 2.16 13.94
N ALA A 101 12.61 3.39 14.35
CA ALA A 101 11.86 4.07 15.40
C ALA A 101 10.40 4.29 14.99
N LEU A 102 10.13 4.83 13.79
CA LEU A 102 8.76 5.04 13.31
C LEU A 102 7.98 3.72 13.27
N GLY A 103 8.53 2.70 12.62
CA GLY A 103 7.87 1.39 12.48
C GLY A 103 7.63 0.72 13.84
N GLY A 104 8.63 0.71 14.71
CA GLY A 104 8.53 0.11 16.05
C GLY A 104 7.53 0.81 16.95
N ILE A 105 7.53 2.15 16.97
CA ILE A 105 6.59 2.94 17.78
C ILE A 105 5.15 2.78 17.27
N LEU A 106 4.93 2.82 15.96
CA LEU A 106 3.60 2.59 15.40
C LEU A 106 3.09 1.18 15.71
N ALA A 107 3.94 0.16 15.56
CA ALA A 107 3.57 -1.22 15.86
C ALA A 107 3.24 -1.45 17.35
N ALA A 108 3.92 -0.71 18.25
CA ALA A 108 3.72 -0.86 19.69
C ALA A 108 2.55 -0.03 20.25
N SER A 109 2.17 1.06 19.58
CA SER A 109 1.30 2.08 20.20
C SER A 109 0.08 2.45 19.37
N PHE A 110 0.01 2.10 18.09
CA PHE A 110 -1.18 2.30 17.29
C PHE A 110 -2.02 1.02 17.26
N HIS A 111 -3.24 1.10 17.79
CA HIS A 111 -4.15 -0.04 17.96
C HIS A 111 -5.39 0.01 17.06
N GLY A 112 -5.58 1.11 16.32
CA GLY A 112 -6.69 1.27 15.39
C GLY A 112 -6.50 0.53 14.06
N GLN A 113 -7.28 0.92 13.08
CA GLN A 113 -7.34 0.27 11.78
C GLN A 113 -6.23 0.74 10.83
N TRP A 114 -5.40 -0.18 10.38
CA TRP A 114 -4.39 0.07 9.34
C TRP A 114 -4.98 -0.01 7.93
N ILE A 115 -4.64 0.96 7.08
CA ILE A 115 -4.98 1.00 5.65
C ILE A 115 -3.68 1.15 4.83
N SER A 116 -2.98 0.09 4.45
CA SER A 116 -3.06 -1.29 4.93
C SER A 116 -1.93 -1.53 5.94
N PRO A 117 -1.87 -2.67 6.66
CA PRO A 117 -0.76 -2.99 7.55
C PRO A 117 0.59 -2.90 6.83
N ALA A 118 1.62 -2.39 7.52
CA ALA A 118 2.93 -2.14 6.92
C ALA A 118 3.57 -3.42 6.38
N ASP A 119 3.55 -4.50 7.17
CA ASP A 119 4.09 -5.81 6.78
C ASP A 119 3.32 -6.45 5.62
N ALA A 120 1.99 -6.32 5.60
CA ALA A 120 1.16 -6.78 4.48
C ALA A 120 1.45 -5.97 3.20
N THR A 121 1.64 -4.65 3.34
CA THR A 121 2.02 -3.75 2.24
C THR A 121 3.37 -4.13 1.65
N ASP A 122 4.38 -4.35 2.49
CA ASP A 122 5.73 -4.74 2.06
C ASP A 122 5.71 -6.11 1.36
N ARG A 123 5.04 -7.09 1.95
CA ARG A 123 4.88 -8.43 1.36
C ARG A 123 4.12 -8.39 0.04
N ALA A 124 3.05 -7.59 -0.03
CA ALA A 124 2.26 -7.41 -1.23
C ALA A 124 2.98 -6.62 -2.33
N ALA A 125 4.07 -5.89 -2.02
CA ALA A 125 4.91 -5.25 -3.03
C ALA A 125 5.77 -6.26 -3.83
N ASP A 126 5.95 -7.49 -3.32
CA ASP A 126 6.65 -8.57 -4.02
C ASP A 126 5.81 -9.13 -5.17
N LYS A 127 6.24 -8.87 -6.40
CA LYS A 127 5.50 -9.24 -7.61
C LYS A 127 5.39 -10.76 -7.82
N VAL A 128 6.38 -11.53 -7.39
CA VAL A 128 6.34 -12.99 -7.49
C VAL A 128 5.28 -13.54 -6.55
N TYR A 129 5.24 -13.03 -5.32
CA TYR A 129 4.22 -13.39 -4.35
C TYR A 129 2.81 -12.99 -4.80
N GLN A 130 2.64 -11.77 -5.35
CA GLN A 130 1.36 -11.33 -5.91
C GLN A 130 0.82 -12.28 -6.98
N LEU A 131 1.68 -12.68 -7.93
CA LEU A 131 1.29 -13.57 -9.03
C LEU A 131 0.84 -14.95 -8.50
N ALA A 132 1.52 -15.48 -7.48
CA ALA A 132 1.14 -16.74 -6.85
C ALA A 132 -0.25 -16.61 -6.19
N VAL A 133 -0.47 -15.55 -5.39
CA VAL A 133 -1.75 -15.31 -4.71
C VAL A 133 -2.89 -15.08 -5.72
N ALA A 134 -2.64 -14.31 -6.79
CA ALA A 134 -3.64 -14.06 -7.83
C ALA A 134 -4.02 -15.35 -8.58
N ARG A 135 -3.04 -16.18 -8.95
CA ARG A 135 -3.28 -17.48 -9.57
C ARG A 135 -4.12 -18.39 -8.67
N ASP A 136 -3.77 -18.47 -7.39
CA ASP A 136 -4.49 -19.31 -6.42
C ASP A 136 -5.90 -18.78 -6.10
N ALA A 137 -6.18 -17.51 -6.42
CA ALA A 137 -7.52 -16.92 -6.41
C ALA A 137 -8.28 -17.10 -7.74
N GLY A 138 -7.70 -17.83 -8.70
CA GLY A 138 -8.34 -18.18 -9.97
C GLY A 138 -8.14 -17.14 -11.08
N PHE A 139 -7.21 -16.18 -10.94
CA PHE A 139 -6.83 -15.33 -12.05
C PHE A 139 -5.93 -16.06 -13.04
N ARG A 140 -6.12 -15.77 -14.32
CA ARG A 140 -5.05 -15.94 -15.28
C ARG A 140 -3.93 -14.97 -14.94
N VAL A 141 -2.71 -15.48 -14.83
CA VAL A 141 -1.48 -14.70 -14.67
C VAL A 141 -0.57 -14.95 -15.86
N PRO A 142 0.26 -13.99 -16.30
CA PRO A 142 1.23 -14.24 -17.36
C PRO A 142 2.21 -15.33 -16.93
N ARG A 143 2.59 -16.22 -17.82
CA ARG A 143 3.74 -17.10 -17.59
C ARG A 143 4.96 -16.25 -17.27
N THR A 144 5.65 -16.53 -16.20
CA THR A 144 6.68 -15.66 -15.62
C THR A 144 7.90 -16.46 -15.23
N LEU A 145 9.07 -15.95 -15.60
CA LEU A 145 10.38 -16.37 -15.13
C LEU A 145 11.08 -15.17 -14.47
N VAL A 146 11.64 -15.35 -13.29
CA VAL A 146 12.60 -14.42 -12.69
C VAL A 146 13.94 -15.10 -12.68
N SER A 147 14.89 -14.62 -13.46
CA SER A 147 16.19 -15.26 -13.61
C SER A 147 17.29 -14.28 -14.04
N GLN A 148 18.52 -14.66 -13.80
CA GLN A 148 19.74 -14.06 -14.34
C GLN A 148 20.54 -15.08 -15.19
N SER A 149 19.97 -16.26 -15.47
CA SER A 149 20.54 -17.27 -16.33
C SER A 149 20.12 -17.06 -17.77
N ARG A 150 21.08 -16.77 -18.65
CA ARG A 150 20.82 -16.62 -20.10
C ARG A 150 20.13 -17.85 -20.69
N ASP A 151 20.57 -19.04 -20.30
CA ASP A 151 20.06 -20.27 -20.87
C ASP A 151 18.60 -20.53 -20.48
N GLU A 152 18.24 -20.24 -19.21
CA GLU A 152 16.85 -20.31 -18.76
C GLU A 152 15.96 -19.27 -19.47
N VAL A 153 16.45 -18.04 -19.67
CA VAL A 153 15.72 -16.98 -20.39
C VAL A 153 15.48 -17.37 -21.85
N VAL A 154 16.52 -17.92 -22.53
CA VAL A 154 16.39 -18.43 -23.91
C VAL A 154 15.37 -19.58 -23.98
N ALA A 155 15.45 -20.54 -23.07
CA ALA A 155 14.52 -21.66 -23.01
C ALA A 155 13.08 -21.16 -22.78
N PHE A 156 12.89 -20.28 -21.82
CA PHE A 156 11.60 -19.68 -21.49
C PHE A 156 11.00 -18.92 -22.70
N THR A 157 11.80 -18.08 -23.36
CA THR A 157 11.35 -17.29 -24.52
C THR A 157 10.93 -18.21 -25.68
N ARG A 158 11.66 -19.31 -25.92
CA ARG A 158 11.28 -20.31 -26.93
C ARG A 158 9.96 -21.01 -26.59
N GLU A 159 9.74 -21.28 -25.31
CA GLU A 159 8.51 -21.95 -24.85
C GLU A 159 7.28 -21.05 -24.90
N VAL A 160 7.38 -19.79 -24.46
CA VAL A 160 6.25 -18.85 -24.40
C VAL A 160 6.04 -18.06 -25.69
N GLY A 161 7.06 -17.91 -26.52
CA GLY A 161 7.06 -17.10 -27.72
C GLY A 161 7.32 -15.62 -27.41
N ARG A 162 6.33 -14.75 -27.66
CA ARG A 162 6.48 -13.32 -27.39
C ARG A 162 6.71 -13.06 -25.90
N THR A 163 7.84 -12.48 -25.58
CA THR A 163 8.27 -12.23 -24.19
C THR A 163 8.55 -10.74 -23.96
N ILE A 164 8.24 -10.29 -22.75
CA ILE A 164 8.61 -8.98 -22.25
C ILE A 164 9.61 -9.12 -21.10
N VAL A 165 10.42 -8.10 -20.90
CA VAL A 165 11.35 -7.98 -19.79
C VAL A 165 11.08 -6.70 -19.00
N LYS A 166 11.11 -6.80 -17.69
CA LYS A 166 10.97 -5.68 -16.75
C LYS A 166 11.80 -5.92 -15.50
N PRO A 167 12.17 -4.88 -14.75
CA PRO A 167 12.82 -5.04 -13.45
C PRO A 167 11.91 -5.83 -12.50
N VAL A 168 12.53 -6.53 -11.54
CA VAL A 168 11.79 -7.19 -10.45
C VAL A 168 11.14 -6.14 -9.55
N VAL A 169 11.92 -5.18 -9.03
CA VAL A 169 11.43 -4.07 -8.20
C VAL A 169 11.57 -2.74 -8.94
N GLY A 170 12.65 -2.53 -9.64
CA GLY A 170 13.02 -1.27 -10.29
C GLY A 170 14.00 -0.46 -9.45
N ALA A 171 14.43 0.67 -10.01
CA ALA A 171 15.33 1.62 -9.35
C ALA A 171 14.56 2.87 -8.88
N ARG A 172 15.10 3.54 -7.87
CA ARG A 172 14.69 4.91 -7.55
C ARG A 172 15.25 5.84 -8.64
N GLY A 173 14.41 6.66 -9.25
CA GLY A 173 14.79 7.55 -10.33
C GLY A 173 13.97 7.33 -11.58
N PRO A 174 14.54 7.54 -12.78
CA PRO A 174 13.82 7.35 -14.03
C PRO A 174 13.25 5.93 -14.13
N SER A 175 11.96 5.83 -14.48
CA SER A 175 11.28 4.55 -14.61
C SER A 175 11.91 3.72 -15.72
N LEU A 176 12.25 2.48 -15.42
CA LEU A 176 12.61 1.49 -16.41
C LEU A 176 11.32 0.85 -16.93
N TRP A 177 10.98 1.18 -18.17
CA TRP A 177 9.76 0.68 -18.80
C TRP A 177 9.88 -0.78 -19.20
N THR A 178 8.76 -1.45 -19.27
CA THR A 178 8.63 -2.79 -19.84
C THR A 178 9.07 -2.78 -21.30
N ARG A 179 9.88 -3.73 -21.72
CA ARG A 179 10.37 -3.87 -23.10
C ARG A 179 10.09 -5.27 -23.64
N ARG A 180 9.97 -5.39 -24.94
CA ARG A 180 9.96 -6.71 -25.61
C ARG A 180 11.39 -7.23 -25.71
N ILE A 181 11.51 -8.54 -25.61
CA ILE A 181 12.75 -9.27 -25.88
C ILE A 181 12.44 -10.37 -26.89
N ASP A 182 12.92 -10.18 -28.13
CA ASP A 182 12.57 -11.08 -29.24
C ASP A 182 13.63 -12.15 -29.45
N SER A 183 14.89 -11.86 -29.15
CA SER A 183 16.04 -12.76 -29.40
C SER A 183 17.07 -12.69 -28.27
N PRO A 184 16.75 -13.27 -27.09
CA PRO A 184 17.64 -13.20 -25.93
C PRO A 184 19.01 -13.84 -26.17
N GLU A 185 19.11 -14.79 -27.11
CA GLU A 185 20.37 -15.43 -27.51
C GLU A 185 21.38 -14.49 -28.18
N THR A 186 20.94 -13.32 -28.65
CA THR A 186 21.82 -12.31 -29.27
C THR A 186 22.56 -11.47 -28.23
N PHE A 187 22.10 -11.46 -26.99
CA PHE A 187 22.74 -10.70 -25.92
C PHE A 187 23.88 -11.49 -25.29
N PRO A 188 24.98 -10.85 -24.89
CA PRO A 188 26.07 -11.53 -24.18
C PRO A 188 25.59 -12.04 -22.82
N ALA A 189 26.13 -13.14 -22.32
CA ALA A 189 25.77 -13.74 -21.03
C ALA A 189 25.91 -12.72 -19.90
N SER A 190 26.96 -11.89 -19.91
CA SER A 190 27.21 -10.84 -18.92
C SER A 190 26.06 -9.82 -18.77
N SER A 191 25.19 -9.66 -19.78
CA SER A 191 24.01 -8.79 -19.68
C SER A 191 22.94 -9.35 -18.72
N PHE A 192 22.91 -10.66 -18.54
CA PHE A 192 21.96 -11.34 -17.65
C PHE A 192 22.52 -11.49 -16.23
N GLU A 193 23.82 -11.60 -16.09
CA GLU A 193 24.49 -11.88 -14.81
C GLU A 193 24.49 -10.68 -13.84
N VAL A 194 24.13 -9.48 -14.29
CA VAL A 194 24.15 -8.25 -13.46
C VAL A 194 23.18 -8.34 -12.28
N CYS A 195 21.93 -8.76 -12.53
CA CYS A 195 20.91 -8.97 -11.52
C CYS A 195 19.73 -9.76 -12.13
N PRO A 196 18.89 -10.41 -11.31
CA PRO A 196 17.67 -11.03 -11.79
C PRO A 196 16.73 -10.01 -12.44
N ALA A 197 16.10 -10.39 -13.55
CA ALA A 197 15.04 -9.64 -14.19
C ALA A 197 13.78 -10.51 -14.32
N THR A 198 12.64 -9.86 -14.52
CA THR A 198 11.36 -10.53 -14.74
C THR A 198 11.11 -10.66 -16.23
N TYR A 199 10.99 -11.87 -16.72
CA TYR A 199 10.59 -12.22 -18.08
C TYR A 199 9.17 -12.75 -18.03
N GLN A 200 8.29 -12.21 -18.88
CA GLN A 200 6.87 -12.59 -18.87
C GLN A 200 6.34 -12.81 -20.29
N GLU A 201 5.39 -13.72 -20.40
CA GLU A 201 4.52 -13.85 -21.58
C GLU A 201 3.94 -12.47 -21.95
N TYR A 202 4.04 -12.09 -23.20
CA TYR A 202 3.35 -10.91 -23.71
C TYR A 202 1.86 -11.21 -23.83
N ILE A 203 1.03 -10.53 -23.05
CA ILE A 203 -0.41 -10.66 -23.14
C ILE A 203 -0.92 -9.78 -24.28
N GLU A 204 -1.55 -10.39 -25.27
CA GLU A 204 -2.16 -9.66 -26.38
C GLU A 204 -3.39 -8.87 -25.94
N GLY A 205 -3.68 -7.81 -26.63
CA GLY A 205 -4.80 -6.92 -26.37
C GLY A 205 -4.37 -5.48 -26.17
N ARG A 206 -5.31 -4.57 -26.38
CA ARG A 206 -5.09 -3.10 -26.29
C ARG A 206 -5.78 -2.50 -25.07
N ARG A 207 -6.55 -3.31 -24.34
CA ARG A 207 -7.37 -2.86 -23.22
C ARG A 207 -6.70 -3.19 -21.90
N HIS A 208 -6.43 -2.15 -21.11
CA HIS A 208 -5.92 -2.25 -19.74
C HIS A 208 -7.02 -1.78 -18.78
N ILE A 209 -7.08 -2.38 -17.62
CA ILE A 209 -7.95 -1.96 -16.53
C ILE A 209 -7.08 -1.46 -15.41
N ARG A 210 -7.30 -0.22 -15.01
CA ARG A 210 -6.78 0.35 -13.78
C ARG A 210 -7.90 0.31 -12.75
N LEU A 211 -7.79 -0.55 -11.75
CA LEU A 211 -8.83 -0.80 -10.76
C LEU A 211 -8.40 -0.25 -9.41
N ASN A 212 -9.15 0.71 -8.88
CA ASN A 212 -8.92 1.32 -7.58
C ASN A 212 -9.84 0.64 -6.57
N CYS A 213 -9.25 -0.03 -5.58
CA CYS A 213 -9.97 -0.77 -4.54
C CYS A 213 -9.80 -0.05 -3.20
N PHE A 214 -10.92 0.36 -2.58
CA PHE A 214 -11.01 1.01 -1.28
C PHE A 214 -11.97 0.22 -0.40
N GLY A 215 -11.43 -0.65 0.46
CA GLY A 215 -12.22 -1.68 1.13
C GLY A 215 -12.91 -2.60 0.13
N GLU A 216 -14.22 -2.69 0.19
CA GLU A 216 -15.03 -3.49 -0.73
C GLU A 216 -15.45 -2.73 -2.00
N GLN A 217 -15.25 -1.41 -2.04
CA GLN A 217 -15.62 -0.59 -3.19
C GLN A 217 -14.54 -0.63 -4.26
N MET A 218 -14.97 -0.67 -5.52
CA MET A 218 -14.07 -0.80 -6.67
C MET A 218 -14.47 0.17 -7.78
N TYR A 219 -13.52 1.00 -8.19
CA TYR A 219 -13.66 2.02 -9.24
C TYR A 219 -12.64 1.73 -10.33
N ALA A 220 -13.11 1.43 -11.53
CA ALA A 220 -12.24 1.01 -12.61
C ALA A 220 -12.23 1.98 -13.79
N ALA A 221 -11.04 2.20 -14.34
CA ALA A 221 -10.82 2.85 -15.62
C ALA A 221 -10.38 1.84 -16.66
N LEU A 222 -11.02 1.86 -17.82
CA LEU A 222 -10.57 1.17 -19.03
C LEU A 222 -9.67 2.13 -19.82
N ILE A 223 -8.46 1.67 -20.12
CA ILE A 223 -7.43 2.39 -20.85
C ILE A 223 -7.18 1.63 -22.15
N GLU A 224 -7.29 2.30 -23.31
CA GLU A 224 -7.13 1.67 -24.62
C GLU A 224 -5.89 2.22 -25.30
N THR A 225 -4.86 1.38 -25.49
CA THR A 225 -3.61 1.75 -26.15
C THR A 225 -3.02 0.60 -26.97
N HIS A 226 -2.23 0.93 -27.97
CA HIS A 226 -1.39 -0.01 -28.70
C HIS A 226 -0.03 -0.24 -28.04
N GLU A 227 0.34 0.67 -27.13
CA GLU A 227 1.63 0.62 -26.44
C GLU A 227 1.67 -0.53 -25.42
N LEU A 228 2.88 -1.01 -25.20
CA LEU A 228 3.12 -2.05 -24.19
C LEU A 228 2.83 -1.57 -22.76
N ASP A 229 3.15 -0.31 -22.50
CA ASP A 229 2.97 0.38 -21.24
C ASP A 229 2.24 1.71 -21.51
N TRP A 230 1.06 1.89 -20.91
CA TRP A 230 0.23 3.08 -21.11
C TRP A 230 0.69 4.30 -20.28
N ARG A 231 1.47 4.07 -19.23
CA ARG A 231 1.83 5.11 -18.25
C ARG A 231 2.59 6.31 -18.82
N PRO A 232 3.45 6.16 -19.84
CA PRO A 232 4.15 7.31 -20.45
C PRO A 232 3.25 8.24 -21.26
N ASP A 233 2.11 7.74 -21.72
CA ASP A 233 1.19 8.50 -22.58
C ASP A 233 -0.23 8.40 -22.00
N LEU A 234 -0.70 9.50 -21.42
CA LEU A 234 -2.05 9.65 -20.90
C LEU A 234 -3.02 10.26 -21.94
N ASP A 235 -2.54 10.62 -23.12
CA ASP A 235 -3.37 11.10 -24.25
C ASP A 235 -3.94 9.91 -25.06
N VAL A 236 -4.45 8.93 -24.32
CA VAL A 236 -5.12 7.72 -24.85
C VAL A 236 -6.56 7.68 -24.31
N PRO A 237 -7.49 6.99 -24.99
CA PRO A 237 -8.86 6.83 -24.48
C PRO A 237 -8.87 6.19 -23.08
N ILE A 238 -9.34 6.95 -22.10
CA ILE A 238 -9.52 6.50 -20.71
C ILE A 238 -10.97 6.80 -20.32
N ARG A 239 -11.70 5.79 -19.83
CA ARG A 239 -13.10 5.93 -19.46
C ARG A 239 -13.47 5.04 -18.28
N PRO A 240 -14.51 5.39 -17.52
CA PRO A 240 -15.04 4.50 -16.46
C PRO A 240 -15.39 3.12 -17.03
N TRP A 241 -15.16 2.09 -16.23
CA TRP A 241 -15.48 0.71 -16.59
C TRP A 241 -16.20 0.00 -15.45
N ARG A 242 -17.33 -0.62 -15.77
CA ARG A 242 -18.10 -1.35 -14.77
C ARG A 242 -17.43 -2.68 -14.44
N VAL A 243 -17.10 -2.90 -13.18
CA VAL A 243 -16.49 -4.14 -12.69
C VAL A 243 -17.52 -5.27 -12.66
N PRO A 244 -17.32 -6.39 -13.38
CA PRO A 244 -18.20 -7.54 -13.29
C PRO A 244 -18.16 -8.19 -11.89
N HIS A 245 -19.29 -8.72 -11.41
CA HIS A 245 -19.38 -9.33 -10.08
C HIS A 245 -18.40 -10.50 -9.86
N THR A 246 -18.11 -11.27 -10.91
CA THR A 246 -17.12 -12.35 -10.83
C THR A 246 -15.72 -11.81 -10.57
N LEU A 247 -15.35 -10.76 -11.30
CA LEU A 247 -14.06 -10.10 -11.13
C LEU A 247 -13.96 -9.44 -9.74
N HIS A 248 -15.04 -8.76 -9.29
CA HIS A 248 -15.10 -8.16 -7.97
C HIS A 248 -14.77 -9.19 -6.88
N ARG A 249 -15.43 -10.35 -6.87
CA ARG A 249 -15.17 -11.42 -5.90
C ARG A 249 -13.75 -11.97 -5.95
N GLN A 250 -13.19 -12.14 -7.15
CA GLN A 250 -11.81 -12.60 -7.31
C GLN A 250 -10.82 -11.58 -6.74
N VAL A 251 -10.99 -10.30 -7.07
CA VAL A 251 -10.15 -9.20 -6.55
C VAL A 251 -10.23 -9.11 -5.04
N THR A 252 -11.43 -9.13 -4.46
CA THR A 252 -11.63 -9.13 -3.00
C THR A 252 -10.89 -10.30 -2.35
N THR A 253 -10.92 -11.49 -2.98
CA THR A 253 -10.18 -12.66 -2.48
C THR A 253 -8.68 -12.43 -2.51
N VAL A 254 -8.13 -11.83 -3.57
CA VAL A 254 -6.69 -11.53 -3.66
C VAL A 254 -6.29 -10.50 -2.59
N LEU A 255 -7.01 -9.38 -2.48
CA LEU A 255 -6.69 -8.34 -1.50
C LEU A 255 -6.72 -8.88 -0.07
N ARG A 256 -7.75 -9.67 0.28
CA ARG A 256 -7.84 -10.31 1.60
C ARG A 256 -6.67 -11.26 1.87
N ARG A 257 -6.25 -12.09 0.90
CA ARG A 257 -5.11 -13.00 1.05
C ARG A 257 -3.77 -12.26 1.16
N LEU A 258 -3.67 -11.10 0.53
CA LEU A 258 -2.51 -10.21 0.66
C LEU A 258 -2.54 -9.39 1.96
N GLY A 259 -3.65 -9.39 2.71
CA GLY A 259 -3.84 -8.56 3.91
C GLY A 259 -4.05 -7.07 3.59
N LEU A 260 -4.50 -6.75 2.38
CA LEU A 260 -4.66 -5.38 1.92
C LEU A 260 -6.10 -4.89 2.10
N ARG A 261 -6.27 -3.68 2.61
CA ARG A 261 -7.54 -2.95 2.68
C ARG A 261 -7.72 -1.95 1.55
N MET A 262 -6.64 -1.58 0.88
CA MET A 262 -6.65 -0.83 -0.37
C MET A 262 -5.63 -1.40 -1.35
N GLY A 263 -5.83 -1.18 -2.62
CA GLY A 263 -4.87 -1.52 -3.65
C GLY A 263 -5.27 -0.97 -5.01
N ILE A 264 -4.28 -0.58 -5.79
CA ILE A 264 -4.48 -0.17 -7.18
C ILE A 264 -3.96 -1.29 -8.06
N ILE A 265 -4.88 -1.92 -8.80
CA ILE A 265 -4.62 -3.15 -9.54
C ILE A 265 -4.56 -2.85 -11.03
N ASP A 266 -3.55 -3.37 -11.69
CA ASP A 266 -3.42 -3.36 -13.13
C ASP A 266 -3.78 -4.74 -13.69
N LEU A 267 -4.80 -4.78 -14.57
CA LEU A 267 -5.20 -5.95 -15.34
C LEU A 267 -5.07 -5.64 -16.83
N LYS A 268 -4.88 -6.67 -17.62
CA LYS A 268 -4.97 -6.58 -19.08
C LYS A 268 -6.09 -7.47 -19.58
N LEU A 269 -6.93 -6.97 -20.47
CA LEU A 269 -7.94 -7.78 -21.14
C LEU A 269 -7.37 -8.41 -22.39
N THR A 270 -7.49 -9.71 -22.51
CA THR A 270 -7.22 -10.41 -23.78
C THR A 270 -8.15 -9.93 -24.90
N PRO A 271 -7.91 -10.23 -26.18
CA PRO A 271 -8.85 -9.94 -27.26
C PRO A 271 -10.26 -10.50 -26.99
N GLN A 272 -10.36 -11.64 -26.28
CA GLN A 272 -11.62 -12.30 -25.89
C GLN A 272 -12.28 -11.65 -24.66
N GLY A 273 -11.61 -10.69 -24.00
CA GLY A 273 -12.13 -9.99 -22.83
C GLY A 273 -11.82 -10.66 -21.49
N GLU A 274 -10.97 -11.68 -21.48
CA GLU A 274 -10.54 -12.34 -20.25
C GLU A 274 -9.57 -11.41 -19.48
N PRO A 275 -9.83 -11.14 -18.18
CA PRO A 275 -8.92 -10.36 -17.36
C PRO A 275 -7.69 -11.18 -16.95
N VAL A 276 -6.51 -10.66 -17.24
CA VAL A 276 -5.22 -11.19 -16.83
C VAL A 276 -4.63 -10.29 -15.77
N TRP A 277 -4.28 -10.85 -14.63
CA TRP A 277 -3.65 -10.12 -13.52
C TRP A 277 -2.23 -9.72 -13.89
N LEU A 278 -1.88 -8.45 -13.74
CA LEU A 278 -0.52 -7.96 -13.93
C LEU A 278 0.17 -7.65 -12.60
N GLU A 279 -0.43 -6.76 -11.81
CA GLU A 279 0.11 -6.38 -10.49
C GLU A 279 -0.93 -5.68 -9.63
N VAL A 280 -0.69 -5.63 -8.32
CA VAL A 280 -1.30 -4.69 -7.39
C VAL A 280 -0.22 -3.76 -6.84
N ASN A 281 -0.53 -2.48 -6.75
CA ASN A 281 0.24 -1.51 -6.01
C ASN A 281 -0.52 -1.16 -4.72
N PRO A 282 -0.04 -1.61 -3.55
CA PRO A 282 -0.72 -1.37 -2.27
C PRO A 282 -0.81 0.10 -1.89
N GLN A 283 0.09 0.94 -2.43
CA GLN A 283 0.20 2.37 -2.18
C GLN A 283 0.04 3.17 -3.49
N GLY A 284 -0.75 2.65 -4.43
CA GLY A 284 -0.85 3.18 -5.78
C GLY A 284 -1.41 4.60 -5.85
N GLN A 285 -1.12 5.25 -6.97
CA GLN A 285 -1.61 6.60 -7.28
C GLN A 285 -2.93 6.50 -8.06
N PHE A 286 -3.89 7.39 -7.74
CA PHE A 286 -5.21 7.44 -8.37
C PHE A 286 -5.68 8.85 -8.78
N LEU A 287 -5.12 9.93 -8.23
CA LEU A 287 -5.58 11.31 -8.50
C LEU A 287 -5.64 11.65 -10.00
N PHE A 288 -4.64 11.21 -10.77
CA PHE A 288 -4.56 11.50 -12.20
C PHE A 288 -5.75 10.95 -13.01
N LEU A 289 -6.46 9.94 -12.47
CA LEU A 289 -7.62 9.36 -13.13
C LEU A 289 -8.88 10.22 -12.99
N GLU A 290 -8.99 11.05 -11.96
CA GLU A 290 -10.17 11.86 -11.72
C GLU A 290 -10.53 12.77 -12.90
N PRO A 291 -9.61 13.60 -13.41
CA PRO A 291 -9.91 14.44 -14.58
C PRO A 291 -10.12 13.65 -15.86
N LEU A 292 -9.60 12.43 -15.97
CA LEU A 292 -9.70 11.59 -17.15
C LEU A 292 -11.00 10.78 -17.21
N THR A 293 -11.56 10.45 -16.03
CA THR A 293 -12.76 9.60 -15.92
C THR A 293 -13.99 10.34 -15.42
N GLY A 294 -13.81 11.47 -14.75
CA GLY A 294 -14.87 12.17 -14.00
C GLY A 294 -15.24 11.45 -12.69
N GLU A 295 -14.55 10.38 -12.31
CA GLU A 295 -14.82 9.63 -11.07
C GLU A 295 -14.13 10.30 -9.90
N PRO A 296 -14.83 10.73 -8.83
CA PRO A 296 -14.24 11.48 -7.72
C PRO A 296 -13.53 10.54 -6.72
N LEU A 297 -12.42 9.94 -7.13
CA LEU A 297 -11.71 8.92 -6.37
C LEU A 297 -11.20 9.41 -5.01
N THR A 298 -10.84 10.69 -4.89
CA THR A 298 -10.44 11.31 -3.62
C THR A 298 -11.59 11.33 -2.63
N GLU A 299 -12.81 11.68 -3.09
CA GLU A 299 -14.00 11.69 -2.24
C GLU A 299 -14.36 10.26 -1.81
N HIS A 300 -14.32 9.29 -2.73
CA HIS A 300 -14.55 7.88 -2.41
C HIS A 300 -13.55 7.33 -1.41
N PHE A 301 -12.28 7.71 -1.55
CA PHE A 301 -11.26 7.28 -0.60
C PHE A 301 -11.43 7.98 0.77
N ALA A 302 -11.83 9.23 0.80
CA ALA A 302 -12.15 9.94 2.03
C ALA A 302 -13.36 9.30 2.75
N ASP A 303 -14.43 8.92 2.01
CA ASP A 303 -15.56 8.18 2.57
C ASP A 303 -15.13 6.83 3.16
N PHE A 304 -14.25 6.10 2.46
CA PHE A 304 -13.70 4.85 2.98
C PHE A 304 -12.94 5.04 4.29
N LEU A 305 -12.09 6.07 4.40
CA LEU A 305 -11.33 6.35 5.63
C LEU A 305 -12.23 6.79 6.79
N THR A 306 -13.23 7.63 6.52
CA THR A 306 -14.16 8.10 7.56
C THR A 306 -15.07 6.98 8.04
N SER A 307 -15.56 6.11 7.15
CA SER A 307 -16.32 4.92 7.54
C SER A 307 -15.49 3.94 8.36
N ALA A 308 -14.19 3.80 8.06
CA ALA A 308 -13.28 2.99 8.86
C ALA A 308 -13.07 3.58 10.27
N GLU A 309 -12.99 4.92 10.39
CA GLU A 309 -12.90 5.63 11.66
C GLU A 309 -14.17 5.44 12.51
N GLU A 310 -15.35 5.55 11.90
CA GLU A 310 -16.65 5.35 12.57
C GLU A 310 -16.83 3.92 13.09
N ALA A 311 -16.34 2.93 12.36
CA ALA A 311 -16.36 1.54 12.81
C ALA A 311 -15.51 1.33 14.08
N GLU A 312 -14.34 1.95 14.17
CA GLU A 312 -13.49 1.91 15.36
C GLU A 312 -14.11 2.69 16.55
N GLU A 313 -14.86 3.77 16.29
CA GLU A 313 -15.59 4.49 17.33
C GLU A 313 -16.74 3.66 17.92
N GLY A 314 -17.37 2.80 17.12
CA GLY A 314 -18.48 1.92 17.54
C GLY A 314 -18.05 0.67 18.31
N GLU A 315 -16.78 0.27 18.22
CA GLU A 315 -16.21 -0.88 18.92
C GLU A 315 -15.59 -0.52 20.29
N GLU A 316 -15.93 0.61 20.92
CA GLU A 316 -15.43 0.93 22.27
C GLU A 316 -15.75 -0.20 23.24
N VAL A 317 -14.69 -0.91 23.65
CA VAL A 317 -14.70 -1.96 24.67
C VAL A 317 -15.30 -1.40 25.95
N PRO A 318 -16.27 -2.08 26.60
CA PRO A 318 -16.75 -1.67 27.91
C PRO A 318 -15.57 -1.51 28.85
N SER A 319 -15.44 -0.36 29.48
CA SER A 319 -14.34 -0.06 30.40
C SER A 319 -14.27 -1.13 31.48
N ALA A 320 -13.08 -1.68 31.72
CA ALA A 320 -12.80 -2.68 32.75
C ALA A 320 -13.14 -2.24 34.21
N ASP A 321 -13.75 -1.06 34.37
CA ASP A 321 -14.24 -0.53 35.65
C ASP A 321 -15.62 -1.02 36.05
N SER A 322 -16.37 -1.68 35.15
CA SER A 322 -17.68 -2.25 35.50
C SER A 322 -17.56 -3.62 36.21
N GLU A 323 -16.50 -4.37 35.93
CA GLU A 323 -16.30 -5.69 36.57
C GLU A 323 -15.73 -5.61 38.02
N ARG A 324 -15.14 -4.48 38.42
CA ARG A 324 -14.60 -4.32 39.78
C ARG A 324 -15.64 -3.86 40.82
N ARG A 325 -16.84 -3.46 40.43
CA ARG A 325 -17.89 -3.06 41.37
C ARG A 325 -18.72 -4.24 41.89
N ASP A 326 -18.88 -5.29 41.08
CA ASP A 326 -19.68 -6.46 41.47
C ASP A 326 -18.94 -7.42 42.40
N ASP A 327 -17.60 -7.40 42.44
CA ASP A 327 -16.80 -8.26 43.37
C ASP A 327 -16.62 -7.64 44.78
N LEU A 328 -16.90 -6.35 44.97
CA LEU A 328 -16.78 -5.72 46.30
C LEU A 328 -18.04 -5.86 47.17
N ASP A 329 -19.20 -6.11 46.58
CA ASP A 329 -20.45 -6.32 47.32
C ASP A 329 -20.67 -7.78 47.76
N ALA A 330 -19.87 -8.74 47.21
CA ALA A 330 -19.96 -10.14 47.58
C ALA A 330 -19.15 -10.54 48.82
N VAL A 331 -18.27 -9.66 49.35
CA VAL A 331 -17.36 -9.98 50.48
C VAL A 331 -17.87 -9.44 51.84
N THR A 332 -18.92 -8.61 51.88
CA THR A 332 -19.38 -7.99 53.14
C THR A 332 -20.61 -8.64 53.79
N GLY A 333 -21.02 -9.83 53.34
CA GLY A 333 -22.26 -10.48 53.81
C GLY A 333 -22.06 -11.81 54.55
N THR A 334 -21.16 -11.93 55.56
CA THR A 334 -21.25 -13.04 56.51
C THR A 334 -20.45 -12.75 57.80
N THR A 335 -21.05 -12.00 58.73
CA THR A 335 -20.77 -12.14 60.14
C THR A 335 -22.07 -11.96 60.88
N GLY A 336 -22.62 -13.03 61.41
CA GLY A 336 -23.84 -13.02 62.22
C GLY A 336 -24.09 -14.34 62.95
N THR A 337 -23.57 -14.45 64.17
CA THR A 337 -24.14 -15.10 65.35
C THR A 337 -24.31 -16.61 65.40
N GLY A 338 -23.73 -17.17 66.45
CA GLY A 338 -24.49 -18.14 67.24
C GLY A 338 -23.69 -19.23 67.94
N ARG A 339 -23.33 -19.02 69.23
CA ARG A 339 -23.11 -19.94 70.32
C ARG A 339 -22.00 -20.99 70.22
#